data_e004879134ff452b3b1009ca02ba80a8
#
_entry.id   e004879134ff452b3b1009ca02ba80a8
#
_cell.length_a   1.000
_cell.length_b   1.000
_cell.length_c   1.000
_cell.angle_alpha   90.00
_cell.angle_beta   90.00
_cell.angle_gamma   90.00
#
_symmetry.space_group_name_H-M   'P 1'
#
loop_
_entity.id
_entity.type
_entity.pdbx_description
1 polymer ?
#
loop_
_entity_poly.entity_id
_entity_poly.type
_entity_poly.pdbx_seq_one_letter_code
_entity_poly.pdbx_strand_id
1 'polypeptide(L)'
;FFILALCFLAGTGVIRSALGTSLAWLSDYTGALLWCFAVLELAVTLTGYFRVERLIRTETELLDQDQDTDPVNYQIEAWTIYTNILGYLIFIVSTVLYAFSLTGPGESEAFSIVPFILLSVFLAVYSIAYVKQAQRRDPSKKGDPVQFRFHRDWMESCDEAEREMTYQASYRSMRVLGWAIPICFLLAIWGHIMFG
;
A
#
# COMPACT_ATOMS: atom_id res chain seq x y z
N PHE A 1 -10.52 2.27 2.53
CA PHE A 1 -9.97 1.40 1.47
C PHE A 1 -11.08 0.67 0.70
N PHE A 2 -11.99 -0.05 1.37
CA PHE A 2 -13.07 -0.81 0.75
C PHE A 2 -14.03 0.07 -0.07
N ILE A 3 -14.41 1.24 0.44
CA ILE A 3 -15.28 2.20 -0.26
C ILE A 3 -14.58 2.77 -1.50
N LEU A 4 -13.29 3.09 -1.42
CA LEU A 4 -12.49 3.53 -2.58
C LEU A 4 -12.39 2.44 -3.64
N ALA A 5 -12.20 1.19 -3.24
CA ALA A 5 -12.21 0.05 -4.16
C ALA A 5 -13.58 -0.15 -4.83
N LEU A 6 -14.69 0.01 -4.09
CA LEU A 6 -16.04 -0.06 -4.65
C LEU A 6 -16.34 1.11 -5.61
N CYS A 7 -15.99 2.34 -5.25
CA CYS A 7 -16.13 3.50 -6.14
C CYS A 7 -15.26 3.34 -7.39
N PHE A 8 -14.10 2.73 -7.24
CA PHE A 8 -13.20 2.43 -8.35
C PHE A 8 -13.77 1.33 -9.26
N LEU A 9 -14.32 0.24 -8.69
CA LEU A 9 -14.99 -0.82 -9.45
C LEU A 9 -16.20 -0.29 -10.22
N ALA A 10 -17.00 0.60 -9.62
CA ALA A 10 -18.09 1.28 -10.33
C ALA A 10 -17.57 2.18 -11.45
N GLY A 11 -16.44 2.88 -11.22
CA GLY A 11 -15.81 3.75 -12.22
C GLY A 11 -15.18 3.01 -13.40
N THR A 12 -14.73 1.75 -13.23
CA THR A 12 -14.11 0.99 -14.33
C THR A 12 -15.08 0.64 -15.45
N GLY A 13 -16.36 0.34 -15.12
CA GLY A 13 -17.41 0.16 -16.11
C GLY A 13 -17.61 1.42 -16.98
N VAL A 14 -17.59 2.58 -16.33
CA VAL A 14 -17.72 3.89 -16.97
C VAL A 14 -16.49 4.22 -17.84
N ILE A 15 -15.30 3.99 -17.33
CA ILE A 15 -14.05 4.22 -18.07
C ILE A 15 -13.99 3.30 -19.29
N ARG A 16 -14.48 2.06 -19.18
CA ARG A 16 -14.53 1.13 -20.31
C ARG A 16 -15.51 1.59 -21.41
N SER A 17 -16.69 2.06 -21.05
CA SER A 17 -17.64 2.60 -22.03
C SER A 17 -17.12 3.87 -22.71
N ALA A 18 -16.39 4.72 -21.97
CA ALA A 18 -15.82 5.95 -22.46
C ALA A 18 -14.59 5.77 -23.36
N LEU A 19 -13.74 4.82 -23.06
CA LEU A 19 -12.48 4.59 -23.78
C LEU A 19 -12.61 3.53 -24.88
N GLY A 20 -13.76 2.86 -24.96
CA GLY A 20 -14.15 1.96 -26.06
C GLY A 20 -13.08 0.92 -26.45
N THR A 21 -12.99 0.66 -27.73
CA THR A 21 -12.05 -0.33 -28.33
C THR A 21 -10.58 0.01 -28.15
N SER A 22 -10.22 1.25 -27.80
CA SER A 22 -8.82 1.67 -27.65
C SER A 22 -8.09 1.03 -26.47
N LEU A 23 -8.82 0.55 -25.44
CA LEU A 23 -8.24 -0.17 -24.31
C LEU A 23 -8.58 -1.68 -24.27
N ALA A 24 -9.30 -2.20 -25.26
CA ALA A 24 -9.63 -3.61 -25.33
C ALA A 24 -8.35 -4.49 -25.34
N TRP A 25 -7.29 -4.04 -26.00
CA TRP A 25 -5.99 -4.70 -26.01
C TRP A 25 -5.38 -4.83 -24.59
N LEU A 26 -5.69 -3.90 -23.67
CA LEU A 26 -5.16 -3.95 -22.31
C LEU A 26 -5.74 -5.14 -21.55
N SER A 27 -7.02 -5.52 -21.81
CA SER A 27 -7.64 -6.67 -21.17
C SER A 27 -6.93 -7.99 -21.51
N ASP A 28 -6.31 -8.09 -22.68
CA ASP A 28 -5.59 -9.29 -23.13
C ASP A 28 -4.24 -9.48 -22.40
N TYR A 29 -3.69 -8.40 -21.84
CA TYR A 29 -2.40 -8.41 -21.15
C TYR A 29 -2.49 -8.18 -19.64
N THR A 30 -3.69 -7.98 -19.09
CA THR A 30 -3.85 -7.65 -17.66
C THR A 30 -3.29 -8.72 -16.74
N GLY A 31 -3.48 -10.00 -17.05
CA GLY A 31 -2.94 -11.09 -16.27
C GLY A 31 -1.40 -11.10 -16.26
N ALA A 32 -0.77 -10.96 -17.44
CA ALA A 32 0.69 -10.88 -17.55
C ALA A 32 1.24 -9.65 -16.80
N LEU A 33 0.58 -8.49 -16.91
CA LEU A 33 0.95 -7.28 -16.16
C LEU A 33 0.82 -7.48 -14.66
N LEU A 34 -0.23 -8.14 -14.17
CA LEU A 34 -0.40 -8.45 -12.75
C LEU A 34 0.73 -9.35 -12.23
N TRP A 35 1.18 -10.33 -13.00
CA TRP A 35 2.35 -11.14 -12.66
C TRP A 35 3.63 -10.28 -12.59
N CYS A 36 3.84 -9.37 -13.54
CA CYS A 36 4.97 -8.45 -13.52
C CYS A 36 4.93 -7.55 -12.27
N PHE A 37 3.75 -7.00 -11.92
CA PHE A 37 3.59 -6.19 -10.72
C PHE A 37 3.77 -7.00 -9.43
N ALA A 38 3.34 -8.26 -9.38
CA ALA A 38 3.58 -9.13 -8.23
C ALA A 38 5.08 -9.38 -8.01
N VAL A 39 5.83 -9.63 -9.07
CA VAL A 39 7.31 -9.78 -8.99
C VAL A 39 7.98 -8.45 -8.59
N LEU A 40 7.52 -7.34 -9.14
CA LEU A 40 8.05 -6.01 -8.80
C LEU A 40 7.80 -5.68 -7.32
N GLU A 41 6.58 -5.92 -6.81
CA GLU A 41 6.24 -5.73 -5.40
C GLU A 41 7.13 -6.57 -4.49
N LEU A 42 7.31 -7.85 -4.83
CA LEU A 42 8.21 -8.74 -4.11
C LEU A 42 9.65 -8.19 -4.08
N ALA A 43 10.15 -7.74 -5.21
CA ALA A 43 11.51 -7.19 -5.32
C ALA A 43 11.66 -5.89 -4.49
N VAL A 44 10.71 -4.98 -4.57
CA VAL A 44 10.73 -3.70 -3.84
C VAL A 44 10.68 -3.93 -2.34
N THR A 45 9.73 -4.74 -1.86
CA THR A 45 9.53 -4.98 -0.43
C THR A 45 10.67 -5.77 0.20
N LEU A 46 11.18 -6.80 -0.47
CA LEU A 46 12.35 -7.54 0.01
C LEU A 46 13.60 -6.66 0.05
N THR A 47 13.85 -5.89 -1.01
CA THR A 47 15.00 -4.98 -1.06
C THR A 47 14.91 -3.96 0.07
N GLY A 48 13.75 -3.34 0.27
CA GLY A 48 13.50 -2.39 1.35
C GLY A 48 13.72 -3.02 2.72
N TYR A 49 13.10 -4.19 2.97
CA TYR A 49 13.24 -4.91 4.23
C TYR A 49 14.70 -5.23 4.59
N PHE A 50 15.44 -5.84 3.65
CA PHE A 50 16.84 -6.19 3.91
C PHE A 50 17.74 -4.96 4.02
N ARG A 51 17.42 -3.89 3.30
CA ARG A 51 18.16 -2.63 3.42
C ARG A 51 17.97 -1.99 4.79
N VAL A 52 16.74 -1.90 5.26
CA VAL A 52 16.42 -1.38 6.60
C VAL A 52 17.03 -2.27 7.68
N GLU A 53 16.93 -3.60 7.56
CA GLU A 53 17.56 -4.53 8.52
C GLU A 53 19.08 -4.34 8.62
N ARG A 54 19.74 -4.10 7.49
CA ARG A 54 21.18 -3.80 7.48
C ARG A 54 21.49 -2.48 8.18
N LEU A 55 20.70 -1.44 7.90
CA LEU A 55 20.87 -0.14 8.53
C LEU A 55 20.65 -0.18 10.04
N ILE A 56 19.66 -0.95 10.52
CA ILE A 56 19.42 -1.16 11.97
C ILE A 56 20.65 -1.82 12.64
N ARG A 57 21.28 -2.78 11.99
CA ARG A 57 22.53 -3.37 12.52
C ARG A 57 23.64 -2.35 12.60
N THR A 58 23.81 -1.52 11.56
CA THR A 58 24.80 -0.44 11.57
C THR A 58 24.51 0.59 12.67
N GLU A 59 23.24 0.94 12.90
CA GLU A 59 22.82 1.81 14.01
C GLU A 59 23.26 1.23 15.37
N THR A 60 23.01 -0.07 15.58
CA THR A 60 23.41 -0.75 16.82
C THR A 60 24.93 -0.72 17.03
N GLU A 61 25.71 -0.97 15.96
CA GLU A 61 27.18 -0.92 16.01
C GLU A 61 27.71 0.49 16.33
N LEU A 62 27.07 1.55 15.80
CA LEU A 62 27.44 2.93 16.09
C LEU A 62 27.09 3.33 17.53
N LEU A 63 25.93 2.87 18.03
CA LEU A 63 25.54 3.08 19.43
C LEU A 63 26.54 2.44 20.40
N ASP A 64 27.01 1.23 20.10
CA ASP A 64 28.02 0.55 20.92
C ASP A 64 29.38 1.30 20.92
N GLN A 65 29.63 2.13 19.90
CA GLN A 65 30.84 2.94 19.76
C GLN A 65 30.68 4.39 20.27
N ASP A 66 29.51 4.74 20.83
CA ASP A 66 29.16 6.09 21.27
C ASP A 66 29.28 7.14 20.14
N GLN A 67 28.93 6.72 18.90
CA GLN A 67 28.97 7.55 17.71
C GLN A 67 27.57 8.09 17.35
N ASP A 68 27.54 9.17 16.56
CA ASP A 68 26.32 9.79 16.07
C ASP A 68 25.55 8.85 15.15
N THR A 69 24.30 8.55 15.48
CA THR A 69 23.37 7.68 14.71
C THR A 69 22.37 8.44 13.86
N ASP A 70 22.28 9.76 13.95
CA ASP A 70 21.29 10.58 13.25
C ASP A 70 21.28 10.35 11.72
N PRO A 71 22.44 10.25 11.03
CA PRO A 71 22.46 10.01 9.59
C PRO A 71 21.89 8.64 9.20
N VAL A 72 22.10 7.62 10.04
CA VAL A 72 21.60 6.25 9.81
C VAL A 72 20.10 6.21 10.10
N ASN A 73 19.64 6.87 11.16
CA ASN A 73 18.22 7.00 11.50
C ASN A 73 17.44 7.62 10.35
N TYR A 74 17.93 8.72 9.80
CA TYR A 74 17.31 9.35 8.63
C TYR A 74 17.20 8.39 7.44
N GLN A 75 18.24 7.59 7.18
CA GLN A 75 18.20 6.61 6.09
C GLN A 75 17.21 5.48 6.35
N ILE A 76 17.08 4.99 7.59
CA ILE A 76 16.09 3.98 7.97
C ILE A 76 14.68 4.50 7.69
N GLU A 77 14.38 5.70 8.16
CA GLU A 77 13.07 6.34 7.94
C GLU A 77 12.78 6.55 6.46
N ALA A 78 13.74 7.10 5.71
CA ALA A 78 13.60 7.34 4.29
C ALA A 78 13.33 6.05 3.50
N TRP A 79 14.14 5.00 3.72
CA TRP A 79 13.93 3.69 3.05
C TRP A 79 12.58 3.07 3.40
N THR A 80 12.17 3.17 4.66
CA THR A 80 10.87 2.72 5.14
C THR A 80 9.73 3.42 4.41
N ILE A 81 9.76 4.75 4.37
CA ILE A 81 8.73 5.56 3.71
C ILE A 81 8.68 5.27 2.22
N TYR A 82 9.82 5.25 1.53
CA TYR A 82 9.86 4.98 0.09
C TYR A 82 9.36 3.59 -0.26
N THR A 83 9.76 2.57 0.49
CA THR A 83 9.30 1.18 0.25
C THR A 83 7.80 1.06 0.46
N ASN A 84 7.25 1.65 1.52
CA ASN A 84 5.82 1.63 1.78
C ASN A 84 5.02 2.38 0.71
N ILE A 85 5.45 3.60 0.33
CA ILE A 85 4.76 4.38 -0.71
C ILE A 85 4.77 3.62 -2.02
N LEU A 86 5.91 3.09 -2.44
CA LEU A 86 6.03 2.37 -3.70
C LEU A 86 5.21 1.09 -3.70
N GLY A 87 5.21 0.32 -2.60
CA GLY A 87 4.37 -0.86 -2.44
C GLY A 87 2.88 -0.53 -2.55
N TYR A 88 2.41 0.49 -1.85
CA TYR A 88 1.01 0.90 -1.97
C TYR A 88 0.64 1.38 -3.37
N LEU A 89 1.54 2.09 -4.08
CA LEU A 89 1.30 2.52 -5.46
C LEU A 89 1.18 1.32 -6.40
N ILE A 90 2.08 0.34 -6.29
CA ILE A 90 2.02 -0.90 -7.07
C ILE A 90 0.71 -1.63 -6.78
N PHE A 91 0.30 -1.74 -5.52
CA PHE A 91 -0.96 -2.38 -5.13
C PHE A 91 -2.19 -1.66 -5.68
N ILE A 92 -2.21 -0.31 -5.67
CA ILE A 92 -3.31 0.48 -6.25
C ILE A 92 -3.40 0.22 -7.76
N VAL A 93 -2.28 0.30 -8.48
CA VAL A 93 -2.26 0.04 -9.93
C VAL A 93 -2.71 -1.39 -10.23
N SER A 94 -2.27 -2.37 -9.45
CA SER A 94 -2.68 -3.78 -9.61
C SER A 94 -4.17 -3.98 -9.34
N THR A 95 -4.75 -3.25 -8.37
CA THR A 95 -6.20 -3.28 -8.12
C THR A 95 -6.98 -2.76 -9.32
N VAL A 96 -6.48 -1.70 -9.96
CA VAL A 96 -7.04 -1.15 -11.21
C VAL A 96 -6.99 -2.18 -12.32
N LEU A 97 -5.83 -2.77 -12.57
CA LEU A 97 -5.64 -3.77 -13.63
C LEU A 97 -6.51 -5.00 -13.38
N TYR A 98 -6.60 -5.47 -12.14
CA TYR A 98 -7.48 -6.59 -11.78
C TYR A 98 -8.95 -6.28 -12.06
N ALA A 99 -9.42 -5.06 -11.72
CA ALA A 99 -10.77 -4.64 -12.05
C ALA A 99 -11.03 -4.63 -13.58
N PHE A 100 -10.05 -4.26 -14.39
CA PHE A 100 -10.15 -4.37 -15.85
C PHE A 100 -10.25 -5.83 -16.32
N SER A 101 -9.50 -6.75 -15.69
CA SER A 101 -9.55 -8.17 -16.07
C SER A 101 -10.94 -8.79 -15.85
N LEU A 102 -11.68 -8.35 -14.84
CA LEU A 102 -13.04 -8.84 -14.54
C LEU A 102 -14.08 -8.41 -15.59
N THR A 103 -13.79 -7.41 -16.40
CA THR A 103 -14.74 -6.84 -17.37
C THR A 103 -14.43 -7.20 -18.81
N GLY A 104 -13.27 -7.87 -19.09
CA GLY A 104 -12.83 -8.25 -20.43
C GLY A 104 -13.28 -9.65 -20.85
N PRO A 105 -13.44 -9.91 -22.14
CA PRO A 105 -13.67 -11.27 -22.67
C PRO A 105 -12.37 -12.10 -22.74
N GLY A 106 -11.27 -11.58 -22.21
CA GLY A 106 -9.92 -12.09 -22.39
C GLY A 106 -9.56 -13.34 -21.59
N GLU A 107 -8.38 -13.32 -20.96
CA GLU A 107 -7.76 -14.45 -20.27
C GLU A 107 -8.67 -15.08 -19.20
N SER A 108 -8.37 -16.33 -18.83
CA SER A 108 -9.10 -16.99 -17.74
C SER A 108 -9.01 -16.15 -16.46
N GLU A 109 -10.14 -15.93 -15.78
CA GLU A 109 -10.21 -15.18 -14.50
C GLU A 109 -9.18 -15.69 -13.49
N ALA A 110 -8.90 -17.01 -13.51
CA ALA A 110 -7.87 -17.63 -12.67
C ALA A 110 -6.47 -17.08 -12.91
N PHE A 111 -6.13 -16.69 -14.14
CA PHE A 111 -4.80 -16.17 -14.47
C PHE A 111 -4.56 -14.77 -13.89
N SER A 112 -5.62 -13.98 -13.71
CA SER A 112 -5.56 -12.64 -13.13
C SER A 112 -5.76 -12.63 -11.61
N ILE A 113 -6.60 -13.54 -11.06
CA ILE A 113 -6.90 -13.56 -9.63
C ILE A 113 -5.73 -14.06 -8.80
N VAL A 114 -4.96 -15.04 -9.30
CA VAL A 114 -3.83 -15.63 -8.57
C VAL A 114 -2.76 -14.58 -8.24
N PRO A 115 -2.19 -13.83 -9.20
CA PRO A 115 -1.19 -12.81 -8.89
C PRO A 115 -1.75 -11.70 -7.99
N PHE A 116 -3.02 -11.33 -8.13
CA PHE A 116 -3.65 -10.33 -7.28
C PHE A 116 -3.78 -10.79 -5.81
N ILE A 117 -4.17 -12.06 -5.58
CA ILE A 117 -4.20 -12.64 -4.23
C ILE A 117 -2.79 -12.72 -3.65
N LEU A 118 -1.80 -13.19 -4.42
CA LEU A 118 -0.41 -13.25 -3.98
C LEU A 118 0.11 -11.87 -3.57
N LEU A 119 -0.17 -10.85 -4.37
CA LEU A 119 0.19 -9.46 -4.10
C LEU A 119 -0.43 -8.96 -2.78
N SER A 120 -1.72 -9.23 -2.57
CA SER A 120 -2.46 -8.84 -1.35
C SER A 120 -1.91 -9.53 -0.10
N VAL A 121 -1.68 -10.84 -0.18
CA VAL A 121 -1.12 -11.63 0.93
C VAL A 121 0.31 -11.17 1.23
N PHE A 122 1.11 -10.93 0.20
CA PHE A 122 2.49 -10.49 0.36
C PHE A 122 2.57 -9.12 1.03
N LEU A 123 1.75 -8.16 0.61
CA LEU A 123 1.68 -6.83 1.24
C LEU A 123 1.26 -6.92 2.72
N ALA A 124 0.31 -7.80 3.05
CA ALA A 124 -0.10 -8.04 4.43
C ALA A 124 1.03 -8.64 5.29
N VAL A 125 1.73 -9.65 4.76
CA VAL A 125 2.89 -10.27 5.45
C VAL A 125 4.01 -9.26 5.63
N TYR A 126 4.31 -8.45 4.62
CA TYR A 126 5.30 -7.40 4.70
C TYR A 126 4.95 -6.36 5.77
N SER A 127 3.68 -5.92 5.83
CA SER A 127 3.23 -4.97 6.86
C SER A 127 3.45 -5.51 8.28
N ILE A 128 3.17 -6.80 8.51
CA ILE A 128 3.42 -7.47 9.79
C ILE A 128 4.94 -7.54 10.09
N ALA A 129 5.74 -7.92 9.09
CA ALA A 129 7.20 -8.00 9.24
C ALA A 129 7.82 -6.64 9.57
N TYR A 130 7.33 -5.58 8.91
CA TYR A 130 7.75 -4.21 9.16
C TYR A 130 7.45 -3.75 10.60
N VAL A 131 6.23 -3.99 11.10
CA VAL A 131 5.89 -3.66 12.49
C VAL A 131 6.79 -4.40 13.48
N LYS A 132 7.05 -5.70 13.26
CA LYS A 132 7.97 -6.47 14.09
C LYS A 132 9.41 -5.97 14.03
N GLN A 133 9.84 -5.45 12.88
CA GLN A 133 11.16 -4.83 12.73
C GLN A 133 11.24 -3.53 13.55
N ALA A 134 10.22 -2.68 13.49
CA ALA A 134 10.13 -1.48 14.30
C ALA A 134 10.12 -1.77 15.81
N GLN A 135 9.40 -2.82 16.25
CA GLN A 135 9.38 -3.26 17.65
C GLN A 135 10.73 -3.84 18.14
N ARG A 136 11.53 -4.45 17.25
CA ARG A 136 12.88 -4.88 17.61
C ARG A 136 13.82 -3.70 17.82
N ARG A 137 13.66 -2.63 17.04
CA ARG A 137 14.44 -1.41 17.16
C ARG A 137 14.04 -0.62 18.42
N ASP A 138 12.75 -0.54 18.70
CA ASP A 138 12.21 0.10 19.89
C ASP A 138 11.32 -0.87 20.69
N PRO A 139 11.89 -1.55 21.69
CA PRO A 139 11.14 -2.50 22.52
C PRO A 139 10.05 -1.87 23.39
N SER A 140 9.99 -0.54 23.51
CA SER A 140 8.91 0.17 24.22
C SER A 140 7.58 0.08 23.47
N LYS A 141 7.61 -0.12 22.13
CA LYS A 141 6.42 -0.25 21.29
C LYS A 141 5.72 -1.59 21.50
N LYS A 142 4.45 -1.51 21.85
CA LYS A 142 3.61 -2.68 22.19
C LYS A 142 2.54 -2.91 21.12
N GLY A 143 2.00 -4.12 21.14
CA GLY A 143 0.90 -4.53 20.26
C GLY A 143 1.33 -5.63 19.28
N ASP A 144 0.45 -6.61 19.08
CA ASP A 144 0.62 -7.64 18.07
C ASP A 144 -0.09 -7.20 16.78
N PRO A 145 0.64 -7.02 15.65
CA PRO A 145 0.07 -6.52 14.40
C PRO A 145 -1.05 -7.40 13.83
N VAL A 146 -1.21 -8.64 14.29
CA VAL A 146 -2.28 -9.54 13.87
C VAL A 146 -3.58 -9.33 14.66
N GLN A 147 -3.51 -8.68 15.84
CA GLN A 147 -4.67 -8.50 16.71
C GLN A 147 -5.44 -7.21 16.37
N PHE A 148 -6.78 -7.26 16.51
CA PHE A 148 -7.65 -6.08 16.35
C PHE A 148 -7.33 -4.93 17.32
N ARG A 149 -6.70 -5.25 18.46
CA ARG A 149 -6.30 -4.25 19.47
C ARG A 149 -4.97 -3.59 19.16
N PHE A 150 -4.26 -4.00 18.10
CA PHE A 150 -2.94 -3.51 17.75
C PHE A 150 -2.83 -1.98 17.80
N HIS A 151 -3.74 -1.27 17.11
CA HIS A 151 -3.68 0.19 17.05
C HIS A 151 -3.80 0.86 18.42
N ARG A 152 -4.62 0.30 19.32
CA ARG A 152 -4.76 0.84 20.67
C ARG A 152 -3.51 0.59 21.48
N ASP A 153 -3.02 -0.65 21.50
CA ASP A 153 -1.86 -1.04 22.27
C ASP A 153 -0.58 -0.31 21.78
N TRP A 154 -0.48 -0.10 20.47
CA TRP A 154 0.57 0.72 19.85
C TRP A 154 0.50 2.17 20.31
N MET A 155 -0.67 2.80 20.21
CA MET A 155 -0.88 4.22 20.61
C MET A 155 -0.67 4.43 22.11
N GLU A 156 -1.02 3.46 22.95
CA GLU A 156 -0.76 3.50 24.39
C GLU A 156 0.75 3.41 24.71
N SER A 157 1.55 2.81 23.84
CA SER A 157 3.01 2.70 23.98
C SER A 157 3.78 3.90 23.37
N CYS A 158 3.11 4.76 22.63
CA CYS A 158 3.70 5.99 22.08
C CYS A 158 3.83 7.07 23.14
N ASP A 159 4.87 7.90 23.05
CA ASP A 159 4.99 9.10 23.84
C ASP A 159 3.98 10.19 23.40
N GLU A 160 3.93 11.30 24.12
CA GLU A 160 2.95 12.35 23.84
C GLU A 160 3.20 13.03 22.49
N ALA A 161 4.45 13.23 22.10
CA ALA A 161 4.83 13.84 20.83
C ALA A 161 4.47 12.92 19.65
N GLU A 162 4.75 11.63 19.74
CA GLU A 162 4.38 10.63 18.74
C GLU A 162 2.86 10.51 18.59
N ARG A 163 2.12 10.50 19.69
CA ARG A 163 0.64 10.51 19.66
C ARG A 163 0.11 11.74 18.96
N GLU A 164 0.61 12.91 19.29
CA GLU A 164 0.18 14.16 18.66
C GLU A 164 0.47 14.16 17.16
N MET A 165 1.67 13.72 16.72
CA MET A 165 1.99 13.56 15.31
C MET A 165 1.05 12.59 14.60
N THR A 166 0.73 11.46 15.23
CA THR A 166 -0.20 10.46 14.68
C THR A 166 -1.61 11.00 14.55
N TYR A 167 -2.09 11.75 15.55
CA TYR A 167 -3.41 12.39 15.51
C TYR A 167 -3.48 13.48 14.43
N GLN A 168 -2.44 14.29 14.29
CA GLN A 168 -2.37 15.30 13.23
C GLN A 168 -2.34 14.69 11.84
N ALA A 169 -1.54 13.60 11.64
CA ALA A 169 -1.50 12.87 10.39
C ALA A 169 -2.86 12.23 10.05
N SER A 170 -3.50 11.61 11.04
CA SER A 170 -4.83 11.00 10.90
C SER A 170 -5.90 12.05 10.56
N TYR A 171 -5.88 13.18 11.23
CA TYR A 171 -6.81 14.28 10.96
C TYR A 171 -6.63 14.84 9.53
N ARG A 172 -5.37 15.04 9.09
CA ARG A 172 -5.09 15.48 7.71
C ARG A 172 -5.58 14.46 6.68
N SER A 173 -5.33 13.18 6.92
CA SER A 173 -5.78 12.07 6.06
C SER A 173 -7.30 12.01 5.97
N MET A 174 -8.00 12.14 7.10
CA MET A 174 -9.48 12.17 7.13
C MET A 174 -10.04 13.38 6.39
N ARG A 175 -9.40 14.54 6.48
CA ARG A 175 -9.79 15.74 5.73
C ARG A 175 -9.66 15.52 4.22
N VAL A 176 -8.53 14.95 3.77
CA VAL A 176 -8.31 14.64 2.35
C VAL A 176 -9.34 13.62 1.85
N LEU A 177 -9.57 12.54 2.60
CA LEU A 177 -10.58 11.53 2.27
C LEU A 177 -11.99 12.12 2.21
N GLY A 178 -12.32 13.05 3.13
CA GLY A 178 -13.61 13.74 3.17
C GLY A 178 -13.93 14.52 1.90
N TRP A 179 -12.91 15.02 1.18
CA TRP A 179 -13.08 15.66 -0.12
C TRP A 179 -12.91 14.67 -1.29
N ALA A 180 -11.96 13.76 -1.20
CA ALA A 180 -11.66 12.82 -2.28
C ALA A 180 -12.84 11.88 -2.57
N ILE A 181 -13.51 11.35 -1.55
CA ILE A 181 -14.63 10.42 -1.72
C ILE A 181 -15.80 11.05 -2.48
N PRO A 182 -16.35 12.23 -2.08
CA PRO A 182 -17.41 12.89 -2.84
C PRO A 182 -17.02 13.25 -4.28
N ILE A 183 -15.79 13.71 -4.49
CA ILE A 183 -15.28 14.02 -5.84
C ILE A 183 -15.24 12.77 -6.71
N CYS A 184 -14.68 11.66 -6.22
CA CYS A 184 -14.66 10.40 -6.96
C CYS A 184 -16.09 9.91 -7.27
N PHE A 185 -17.02 10.07 -6.32
CA PHE A 185 -18.41 9.67 -6.52
C PHE A 185 -19.10 10.51 -7.59
N LEU A 186 -18.92 11.84 -7.57
CA LEU A 186 -19.44 12.75 -8.59
C LEU A 186 -18.85 12.45 -9.97
N LEU A 187 -17.55 12.17 -10.07
CA LEU A 187 -16.91 11.79 -11.32
C LEU A 187 -17.46 10.47 -11.85
N ALA A 188 -17.72 9.49 -10.98
CA ALA A 188 -18.32 8.21 -11.36
C ALA A 188 -19.76 8.38 -11.89
N ILE A 189 -20.59 9.19 -11.22
CA ILE A 189 -21.96 9.52 -11.66
C ILE A 189 -21.92 10.26 -12.98
N TRP A 190 -21.10 11.30 -13.09
CA TRP A 190 -20.97 12.09 -14.31
C TRP A 190 -20.51 11.24 -15.49
N GLY A 191 -19.51 10.40 -15.28
CA GLY A 191 -19.04 9.44 -16.28
C GLY A 191 -20.16 8.48 -16.71
N HIS A 192 -20.96 7.96 -15.78
CA HIS A 192 -22.11 7.10 -16.12
C HIS A 192 -23.17 7.82 -16.96
N ILE A 193 -23.45 9.10 -16.66
CA ILE A 193 -24.41 9.89 -17.42
C ILE A 193 -23.91 10.19 -18.84
N MET A 194 -22.60 10.43 -19.01
CA MET A 194 -22.05 10.83 -20.31
C MET A 194 -21.76 9.65 -21.24
N PHE A 195 -21.49 8.45 -20.68
CA PHE A 195 -20.97 7.31 -21.44
C PHE A 195 -21.73 5.98 -21.21
N GLY A 196 -22.64 5.94 -20.24
CA GLY A 196 -23.48 4.79 -19.92
C GLY A 196 -24.72 4.73 -20.73
#